data_310a00e35866c871dbd8487fd2acc1ac
#
_entry.id   310a00e35866c871dbd8487fd2acc1ac
#
_cell.length_a   1.000
_cell.length_b   1.000
_cell.length_c   1.000
_cell.angle_alpha   90.00
_cell.angle_beta   90.00
_cell.angle_gamma   90.00
#
_symmetry.space_group_name_H-M   'P 1'
#
loop_
_entity.id
_entity.type
_entity.pdbx_description
1 polymer ?
#
loop_
_entity_poly.entity_id
_entity_poly.type
_entity_poly.pdbx_seq_one_letter_code
_entity_poly.pdbx_strand_id
1 'polypeptide(L)'
;MNHKDLYINKKTFKCLELSHQESLLLESDNWIEIPDDTEECYYFDGSDPEGIEELCFYKNSLKEVWEDGEEPNHWHHIEDKSGVLKYVKSYGKLVWKRDVSDTVNNATDTVHHPKHYTSDDCGVEAIEITSLLPACISNAVKYVWRCGKKDEDLQELKKALWYINYSIDNDLPSFVNELSDSLEFQDLVEKVKSHWAGNKYMFIDAVYCGNQEAMKKALELMILELEA
;
A
#
# COMPACT_ATOMS: atom_id res chain seq x y z
N MET A 1 4.84 -0.29 -29.44
CA MET A 1 5.14 0.83 -28.52
C MET A 1 6.58 0.61 -28.08
N ASN A 2 7.47 1.60 -28.26
CA ASN A 2 8.83 1.46 -27.77
C ASN A 2 8.78 1.56 -26.24
N HIS A 3 9.09 0.47 -25.56
CA HIS A 3 9.30 0.46 -24.11
C HIS A 3 10.48 1.41 -23.81
N LYS A 4 10.36 2.22 -22.77
CA LYS A 4 11.42 3.08 -22.27
C LYS A 4 11.70 2.66 -20.84
N ASP A 5 12.97 2.47 -20.56
CA ASP A 5 13.46 2.12 -19.24
C ASP A 5 13.97 3.38 -18.54
N LEU A 6 13.91 3.41 -17.22
CA LEU A 6 14.34 4.54 -16.41
C LEU A 6 15.76 4.29 -15.91
N TYR A 7 16.64 5.27 -16.07
CA TYR A 7 18.03 5.23 -15.66
C TYR A 7 18.34 6.34 -14.66
N ILE A 8 19.17 6.08 -13.65
CA ILE A 8 19.66 7.05 -12.69
C ILE A 8 21.18 7.21 -12.77
N ASN A 9 21.66 8.42 -12.73
CA ASN A 9 23.10 8.70 -12.67
C ASN A 9 23.61 8.67 -11.22
N LYS A 10 24.56 7.79 -10.93
CA LYS A 10 25.15 7.59 -9.58
C LYS A 10 25.73 8.86 -8.93
N LYS A 11 26.22 9.80 -9.74
CA LYS A 11 26.89 11.02 -9.25
C LYS A 11 25.96 12.21 -9.12
N THR A 12 25.02 12.35 -10.06
CA THR A 12 24.16 13.54 -10.13
C THR A 12 22.75 13.29 -9.64
N PHE A 13 22.36 12.01 -9.49
CA PHE A 13 21.01 11.52 -9.18
C PHE A 13 19.93 12.00 -10.16
N LYS A 14 20.36 12.40 -11.37
CA LYS A 14 19.41 12.72 -12.45
C LYS A 14 18.88 11.44 -13.06
N CYS A 15 17.58 11.43 -13.35
CA CYS A 15 16.91 10.33 -14.03
C CYS A 15 16.61 10.67 -15.48
N LEU A 16 16.68 9.66 -16.36
CA LEU A 16 16.34 9.74 -17.79
C LEU A 16 15.51 8.53 -18.18
N GLU A 17 14.46 8.75 -18.96
CA GLU A 17 13.73 7.68 -19.65
C GLU A 17 14.30 7.48 -21.04
N LEU A 18 14.84 6.31 -21.30
CA LEU A 18 15.51 5.98 -22.55
C LEU A 18 14.96 4.69 -23.14
N SER A 19 14.84 4.65 -24.47
CA SER A 19 14.66 3.37 -25.16
C SER A 19 15.97 2.56 -25.10
N HIS A 20 15.88 1.25 -25.28
CA HIS A 20 17.05 0.38 -25.31
C HIS A 20 18.14 0.87 -26.29
N GLN A 21 17.77 1.48 -27.42
CA GLN A 21 18.74 2.03 -28.37
C GLN A 21 19.43 3.29 -27.87
N GLU A 22 18.71 4.14 -27.12
CA GLU A 22 19.25 5.36 -26.51
C GLU A 22 20.15 5.03 -25.33
N SER A 23 19.83 4.00 -24.54
CA SER A 23 20.64 3.58 -23.39
C SER A 23 22.03 3.08 -23.79
N LEU A 24 22.17 2.47 -24.97
CA LEU A 24 23.47 2.07 -25.52
C LEU A 24 24.41 3.24 -25.82
N LEU A 25 23.89 4.47 -25.90
CA LEU A 25 24.66 5.69 -26.10
C LEU A 25 25.07 6.37 -24.79
N LEU A 26 24.60 5.86 -23.64
CA LEU A 26 25.02 6.37 -22.33
C LEU A 26 26.51 6.03 -22.16
N GLU A 27 27.33 7.10 -22.09
CA GLU A 27 28.75 6.92 -21.73
C GLU A 27 28.83 6.49 -20.27
N SER A 28 29.31 5.25 -20.07
CA SER A 28 29.95 4.73 -18.87
C SER A 28 29.12 4.29 -17.67
N ASP A 29 29.84 3.60 -16.81
CA ASP A 29 29.65 3.03 -15.47
C ASP A 29 28.89 3.91 -14.42
N ASN A 30 28.41 5.10 -14.81
CA ASN A 30 27.73 6.03 -13.91
C ASN A 30 26.21 5.99 -14.02
N TRP A 31 25.65 5.27 -14.98
CA TRP A 31 24.22 5.15 -15.15
C TRP A 31 23.77 3.73 -14.83
N ILE A 32 22.78 3.63 -13.96
CA ILE A 32 22.14 2.37 -13.57
C ILE A 32 20.70 2.41 -14.03
N GLU A 33 20.25 1.32 -14.61
CA GLU A 33 18.84 1.10 -14.87
C GLU A 33 18.11 0.92 -13.56
N ILE A 34 17.02 1.67 -13.37
CA ILE A 34 16.17 1.50 -12.20
C ILE A 34 15.30 0.27 -12.44
N PRO A 35 15.41 -0.77 -11.62
CA PRO A 35 14.61 -1.97 -11.78
C PRO A 35 13.11 -1.66 -11.82
N ASP A 36 12.37 -2.41 -12.65
CA ASP A 36 10.92 -2.32 -12.68
C ASP A 36 10.34 -2.51 -11.27
N ASP A 37 9.20 -1.86 -11.01
CA ASP A 37 8.53 -1.84 -9.71
C ASP A 37 9.29 -1.15 -8.57
N THR A 38 10.45 -0.52 -8.80
CA THR A 38 11.12 0.31 -7.79
C THR A 38 10.18 1.44 -7.34
N GLU A 39 9.99 1.58 -6.05
CA GLU A 39 9.21 2.66 -5.43
C GLU A 39 10.12 3.80 -4.95
N GLU A 40 11.25 3.45 -4.35
CA GLU A 40 12.21 4.39 -3.77
C GLU A 40 13.63 3.93 -4.04
N CYS A 41 14.55 4.90 -4.25
CA CYS A 41 15.98 4.65 -4.37
C CYS A 41 16.72 5.50 -3.35
N TYR A 42 17.60 4.86 -2.60
CA TYR A 42 18.46 5.49 -1.59
C TYR A 42 19.92 5.34 -1.98
N TYR A 43 20.69 6.39 -1.72
CA TYR A 43 22.14 6.39 -1.83
C TYR A 43 22.78 6.32 -0.45
N PHE A 44 23.70 5.38 -0.28
CA PHE A 44 24.56 5.25 0.89
C PHE A 44 25.95 5.75 0.49
N ASP A 45 26.55 6.65 1.29
CA ASP A 45 27.79 7.33 0.97
C ASP A 45 29.02 6.75 1.69
N GLY A 46 28.89 5.54 2.24
CA GLY A 46 29.91 4.86 3.02
C GLY A 46 30.09 5.37 4.46
N SER A 47 29.23 6.28 4.91
CA SER A 47 29.24 6.77 6.30
C SER A 47 28.52 5.86 7.29
N ASP A 48 27.86 4.83 6.81
CA ASP A 48 27.18 3.82 7.60
C ASP A 48 28.19 2.84 8.26
N PRO A 49 27.76 2.06 9.28
CA PRO A 49 28.64 1.12 9.99
C PRO A 49 29.26 0.01 9.13
N GLU A 50 28.67 -0.28 7.98
CA GLU A 50 29.12 -1.31 7.04
C GLU A 50 30.03 -0.73 5.95
N GLY A 51 30.10 0.60 5.83
CA GLY A 51 30.92 1.31 4.88
C GLY A 51 30.44 1.17 3.42
N ILE A 52 29.13 1.00 3.24
CA ILE A 52 28.50 0.77 1.94
C ILE A 52 28.46 2.08 1.15
N GLU A 53 28.96 2.08 -0.08
CA GLU A 53 28.84 3.20 -1.02
C GLU A 53 28.13 2.72 -2.28
N GLU A 54 26.78 2.79 -2.27
CA GLU A 54 25.98 2.27 -3.37
C GLU A 54 24.56 2.89 -3.45
N LEU A 55 23.85 2.55 -4.55
CA LEU A 55 22.42 2.80 -4.72
C LEU A 55 21.64 1.53 -4.39
N CYS A 56 20.70 1.65 -3.46
CA CYS A 56 19.77 0.58 -3.13
C CYS A 56 18.36 0.93 -3.60
N PHE A 57 17.72 0.02 -4.31
CA PHE A 57 16.37 0.16 -4.83
C PHE A 57 15.43 -0.65 -3.96
N TYR A 58 14.29 -0.04 -3.63
CA TYR A 58 13.30 -0.65 -2.74
C TYR A 58 11.91 -0.65 -3.37
N LYS A 59 11.13 -1.69 -3.07
CA LYS A 59 9.70 -1.74 -3.36
C LYS A 59 8.91 -2.25 -2.14
N ASN A 60 7.58 -2.20 -2.23
CA ASN A 60 6.66 -2.61 -1.17
C ASN A 60 6.99 -1.94 0.17
N SER A 61 7.22 -0.62 0.14
CA SER A 61 7.54 0.17 1.34
C SER A 61 8.71 -0.40 2.14
N LEU A 62 9.84 -0.69 1.46
CA LEU A 62 11.06 -1.23 2.04
C LEU A 62 10.98 -2.71 2.47
N LYS A 63 10.09 -3.51 1.89
CA LYS A 63 10.07 -4.96 2.15
C LYS A 63 10.96 -5.77 1.20
N GLU A 64 11.34 -5.20 0.08
CA GLU A 64 12.19 -5.83 -0.93
C GLU A 64 13.25 -4.84 -1.40
N VAL A 65 14.49 -5.33 -1.54
CA VAL A 65 15.66 -4.55 -1.94
C VAL A 65 16.29 -5.16 -3.19
N TRP A 66 16.82 -4.28 -4.05
CA TRP A 66 17.69 -4.60 -5.16
C TRP A 66 18.97 -3.81 -5.01
N GLU A 67 20.11 -4.50 -4.97
CA GLU A 67 21.46 -3.94 -4.85
C GLU A 67 22.16 -4.01 -6.20
N ASP A 68 22.87 -2.92 -6.57
CA ASP A 68 23.58 -2.87 -7.85
C ASP A 68 24.81 -3.77 -7.81
N GLY A 69 24.89 -4.69 -8.76
CA GLY A 69 26.06 -5.57 -8.93
C GLY A 69 25.95 -6.96 -8.32
N GLU A 70 24.86 -7.31 -7.67
CA GLU A 70 24.60 -8.69 -7.24
C GLU A 70 24.01 -9.57 -8.36
N GLU A 71 24.48 -10.79 -8.46
CA GLU A 71 23.93 -11.86 -9.33
C GLU A 71 23.29 -12.95 -8.47
N PRO A 72 22.07 -13.43 -8.85
CA PRO A 72 21.23 -12.98 -9.96
C PRO A 72 20.47 -11.70 -9.67
N ASN A 73 20.33 -10.84 -10.67
CA ASN A 73 19.56 -9.59 -10.61
C ASN A 73 18.08 -9.86 -10.31
N HIS A 74 17.70 -9.88 -9.05
CA HIS A 74 16.33 -10.09 -8.60
C HIS A 74 16.06 -9.37 -7.28
N TRP A 75 14.78 -9.22 -6.97
CA TRP A 75 14.35 -8.64 -5.70
C TRP A 75 14.58 -9.60 -4.54
N HIS A 76 15.24 -9.13 -3.49
CA HIS A 76 15.44 -9.86 -2.22
C HIS A 76 14.39 -9.42 -1.21
N HIS A 77 13.72 -10.39 -0.60
CA HIS A 77 12.77 -10.12 0.48
C HIS A 77 13.49 -9.80 1.78
N ILE A 78 13.09 -8.72 2.44
CA ILE A 78 13.66 -8.29 3.72
C ILE A 78 12.79 -8.84 4.86
N GLU A 79 13.34 -9.76 5.64
CA GLU A 79 12.63 -10.40 6.76
C GLU A 79 12.40 -9.42 7.92
N ASP A 80 13.37 -8.57 8.24
CA ASP A 80 13.27 -7.56 9.31
C ASP A 80 13.06 -6.15 8.76
N LYS A 81 11.82 -5.82 8.40
CA LYS A 81 11.43 -4.48 7.93
C LYS A 81 11.76 -3.37 8.94
N SER A 82 11.64 -3.61 10.24
CA SER A 82 11.85 -2.58 11.27
C SER A 82 13.32 -2.18 11.38
N GLY A 83 14.21 -3.16 11.30
CA GLY A 83 15.66 -2.95 11.26
C GLY A 83 16.10 -2.20 10.01
N VAL A 84 15.65 -2.65 8.85
CA VAL A 84 15.94 -2.02 7.55
C VAL A 84 15.41 -0.58 7.50
N LEU A 85 14.18 -0.34 7.90
CA LEU A 85 13.60 1.00 7.93
C LEU A 85 14.42 1.96 8.80
N LYS A 86 14.87 1.49 9.96
CA LYS A 86 15.72 2.27 10.87
C LYS A 86 17.08 2.56 10.24
N TYR A 87 17.71 1.56 9.62
CA TYR A 87 18.99 1.69 8.94
C TYR A 87 18.91 2.68 7.78
N VAL A 88 17.96 2.49 6.87
CA VAL A 88 17.76 3.36 5.71
C VAL A 88 17.51 4.81 6.12
N LYS A 89 16.67 5.06 7.15
CA LYS A 89 16.42 6.42 7.65
C LYS A 89 17.61 7.05 8.35
N SER A 90 18.54 6.24 8.88
CA SER A 90 19.71 6.74 9.60
C SER A 90 20.88 7.06 8.67
N TYR A 91 21.06 6.29 7.61
CA TYR A 91 22.25 6.35 6.76
C TYR A 91 21.96 6.60 5.29
N GLY A 92 20.81 6.16 4.79
CA GLY A 92 20.43 6.32 3.41
C GLY A 92 19.88 7.72 3.10
N LYS A 93 20.31 8.29 1.98
CA LYS A 93 19.75 9.52 1.42
C LYS A 93 18.76 9.16 0.31
N LEU A 94 17.48 9.48 0.47
CA LEU A 94 16.49 9.33 -0.62
C LEU A 94 16.92 10.20 -1.81
N VAL A 95 17.22 9.56 -2.94
CA VAL A 95 17.68 10.23 -4.16
C VAL A 95 16.68 10.18 -5.29
N TRP A 96 15.77 9.20 -5.27
CA TRP A 96 14.66 9.11 -6.20
C TRP A 96 13.47 8.40 -5.55
N LYS A 97 12.30 8.84 -5.93
CA LYS A 97 11.03 8.22 -5.55
C LYS A 97 10.11 8.24 -6.76
N ARG A 98 9.44 7.11 -7.00
CA ARG A 98 8.42 7.03 -8.04
C ARG A 98 7.27 7.97 -7.67
N ASP A 99 7.00 8.94 -8.53
CA ASP A 99 5.82 9.78 -8.37
C ASP A 99 4.56 8.93 -8.61
N VAL A 100 3.65 8.93 -7.66
CA VAL A 100 2.36 8.23 -7.80
C VAL A 100 1.57 8.77 -9.02
N SER A 101 1.92 9.96 -9.52
CA SER A 101 1.37 10.53 -10.75
C SER A 101 1.88 9.84 -12.03
N ASP A 102 3.09 9.25 -12.02
CA ASP A 102 3.67 8.62 -13.22
C ASP A 102 3.16 7.19 -13.46
N THR A 103 2.55 6.57 -12.45
CA THR A 103 1.85 5.28 -12.59
C THR A 103 0.54 5.37 -13.38
N VAL A 104 0.12 6.57 -13.79
CA VAL A 104 -1.15 6.79 -14.53
C VAL A 104 -1.07 6.37 -16.01
N ASN A 105 0.10 6.05 -16.56
CA ASN A 105 0.25 5.68 -17.98
C ASN A 105 0.54 4.20 -18.25
N ASN A 106 0.74 3.37 -17.24
CA ASN A 106 0.68 1.93 -17.43
C ASN A 106 -0.78 1.49 -17.32
N ALA A 107 -1.24 0.69 -18.27
CA ALA A 107 -2.58 0.10 -18.32
C ALA A 107 -2.99 -0.29 -16.90
N THR A 108 -4.02 0.39 -16.37
CA THR A 108 -4.55 0.23 -15.02
C THR A 108 -4.44 -1.23 -14.60
N ASP A 109 -3.57 -1.52 -13.61
CA ASP A 109 -3.60 -2.82 -12.92
C ASP A 109 -4.93 -2.91 -12.18
N THR A 110 -5.91 -3.45 -12.90
CA THR A 110 -7.27 -3.60 -12.40
C THR A 110 -7.41 -4.84 -11.52
N VAL A 111 -6.34 -5.62 -11.38
CA VAL A 111 -6.34 -6.91 -10.69
C VAL A 111 -5.60 -6.84 -9.36
N HIS A 112 -4.34 -6.38 -9.34
CA HIS A 112 -3.50 -6.42 -8.13
C HIS A 112 -3.69 -5.20 -7.23
N HIS A 113 -3.74 -3.97 -7.82
CA HIS A 113 -3.92 -2.72 -7.07
C HIS A 113 -5.02 -1.84 -7.67
N PRO A 114 -6.30 -2.28 -7.66
CA PRO A 114 -7.39 -1.49 -8.21
C PRO A 114 -7.54 -0.15 -7.46
N LYS A 115 -7.64 0.95 -8.19
CA LYS A 115 -7.71 2.32 -7.63
C LYS A 115 -8.75 2.50 -6.50
N HIS A 116 -9.87 1.81 -6.58
CA HIS A 116 -10.92 1.89 -5.56
C HIS A 116 -10.54 1.22 -4.21
N TYR A 117 -9.37 0.57 -4.13
CA TYR A 117 -8.82 0.03 -2.89
C TYR A 117 -7.57 0.78 -2.41
N THR A 118 -6.88 1.50 -3.30
CA THR A 118 -5.61 2.18 -3.03
C THR A 118 -5.72 3.71 -2.95
N SER A 119 -6.85 4.29 -3.35
CA SER A 119 -7.06 5.74 -3.44
C SER A 119 -7.49 6.40 -2.13
N ASP A 120 -7.38 5.73 -0.99
CA ASP A 120 -7.56 6.36 0.32
C ASP A 120 -6.25 7.00 0.77
N ASP A 121 -6.29 8.29 1.14
CA ASP A 121 -5.10 9.05 1.56
C ASP A 121 -4.52 8.60 2.92
N CYS A 122 -5.14 7.59 3.55
CA CYS A 122 -4.66 7.01 4.80
C CYS A 122 -3.36 6.21 4.67
N GLY A 123 -2.89 5.95 3.45
CA GLY A 123 -1.68 5.17 3.19
C GLY A 123 -1.81 3.67 3.54
N VAL A 124 -3.06 3.17 3.64
CA VAL A 124 -3.39 1.75 3.88
C VAL A 124 -4.22 1.26 2.71
N GLU A 125 -3.91 0.10 2.17
CA GLU A 125 -4.76 -0.56 1.19
C GLU A 125 -5.85 -1.39 1.87
N ALA A 126 -7.03 -1.47 1.26
CA ALA A 126 -8.14 -2.25 1.80
C ALA A 126 -7.75 -3.70 2.14
N ILE A 127 -6.86 -4.32 1.33
CA ILE A 127 -6.44 -5.71 1.51
C ILE A 127 -5.63 -5.92 2.79
N GLU A 128 -4.87 -4.93 3.24
CA GLU A 128 -4.05 -5.04 4.46
C GLU A 128 -4.92 -5.26 5.69
N ILE A 129 -6.11 -4.64 5.74
CA ILE A 129 -7.08 -4.87 6.82
C ILE A 129 -7.97 -6.06 6.52
N THR A 130 -8.51 -6.17 5.31
CA THR A 130 -9.54 -7.19 5.02
C THR A 130 -8.99 -8.60 5.03
N SER A 131 -7.70 -8.81 4.76
CA SER A 131 -7.05 -10.13 4.86
C SER A 131 -6.98 -10.67 6.29
N LEU A 132 -7.05 -9.80 7.29
CA LEU A 132 -6.97 -10.14 8.70
C LEU A 132 -8.35 -10.44 9.33
N LEU A 133 -9.44 -10.11 8.63
CA LEU A 133 -10.80 -10.17 9.16
C LEU A 133 -11.56 -11.44 8.73
N PRO A 134 -12.53 -11.93 9.53
CA PRO A 134 -13.46 -12.97 9.11
C PRO A 134 -14.21 -12.57 7.83
N ALA A 135 -14.55 -13.55 6.99
CA ALA A 135 -15.03 -13.34 5.62
C ALA A 135 -16.19 -12.33 5.50
N CYS A 136 -17.19 -12.38 6.38
CA CYS A 136 -18.33 -11.45 6.33
C CYS A 136 -17.88 -10.02 6.70
N ILE A 137 -17.10 -9.86 7.75
CA ILE A 137 -16.60 -8.54 8.19
C ILE A 137 -15.65 -7.98 7.14
N SER A 138 -14.73 -8.80 6.60
CA SER A 138 -13.85 -8.47 5.50
C SER A 138 -14.60 -7.91 4.28
N ASN A 139 -15.66 -8.60 3.85
CA ASN A 139 -16.49 -8.12 2.74
C ASN A 139 -17.22 -6.80 3.07
N ALA A 140 -17.76 -6.66 4.29
CA ALA A 140 -18.39 -5.41 4.69
C ALA A 140 -17.38 -4.23 4.66
N VAL A 141 -16.20 -4.40 5.23
CA VAL A 141 -15.11 -3.39 5.18
C VAL A 141 -14.76 -3.04 3.74
N LYS A 142 -14.58 -4.04 2.88
CA LYS A 142 -14.29 -3.83 1.46
C LYS A 142 -15.34 -2.95 0.76
N TYR A 143 -16.62 -3.15 1.04
CA TYR A 143 -17.68 -2.37 0.42
C TYR A 143 -17.74 -0.95 0.96
N VAL A 144 -17.55 -0.73 2.26
CA VAL A 144 -17.44 0.62 2.85
C VAL A 144 -16.21 1.37 2.31
N TRP A 145 -15.09 0.65 2.08
CA TRP A 145 -13.88 1.24 1.50
C TRP A 145 -14.10 1.80 0.09
N ARG A 146 -14.94 1.13 -0.69
CA ARG A 146 -15.22 1.45 -2.09
C ARG A 146 -16.21 2.60 -2.28
N CYS A 147 -16.97 2.99 -1.24
CA CYS A 147 -17.90 4.12 -1.30
C CYS A 147 -17.18 5.40 -1.75
N GLY A 148 -17.77 6.09 -2.74
CA GLY A 148 -17.18 7.27 -3.39
C GLY A 148 -16.16 6.95 -4.48
N LYS A 149 -15.85 5.67 -4.75
CA LYS A 149 -14.75 5.27 -5.66
C LYS A 149 -15.17 4.29 -6.74
N LYS A 150 -16.22 3.52 -6.52
CA LYS A 150 -16.72 2.49 -7.42
C LYS A 150 -18.21 2.29 -7.20
N ASP A 151 -18.94 2.02 -8.29
CA ASP A 151 -20.37 1.78 -8.28
C ASP A 151 -21.19 2.89 -7.56
N GLU A 152 -22.45 2.66 -7.29
CA GLU A 152 -23.32 3.57 -6.58
C GLU A 152 -23.18 3.37 -5.06
N ASP A 153 -22.86 4.41 -4.31
CA ASP A 153 -22.53 4.36 -2.87
C ASP A 153 -23.61 3.67 -2.05
N LEU A 154 -24.87 4.00 -2.32
CA LEU A 154 -25.99 3.37 -1.64
C LEU A 154 -26.01 1.85 -1.86
N GLN A 155 -25.67 1.39 -3.06
CA GLN A 155 -25.61 -0.04 -3.37
C GLN A 155 -24.45 -0.72 -2.62
N GLU A 156 -23.30 -0.06 -2.55
CA GLU A 156 -22.13 -0.60 -1.82
C GLU A 156 -22.44 -0.70 -0.31
N LEU A 157 -23.07 0.31 0.29
CA LEU A 157 -23.46 0.27 1.69
C LEU A 157 -24.52 -0.80 1.98
N LYS A 158 -25.50 -0.99 1.07
CA LYS A 158 -26.49 -2.06 1.21
C LYS A 158 -25.86 -3.45 1.13
N LYS A 159 -24.84 -3.65 0.31
CA LYS A 159 -24.03 -4.89 0.29
C LYS A 159 -23.28 -5.09 1.60
N ALA A 160 -22.63 -4.04 2.12
CA ALA A 160 -21.94 -4.11 3.42
C ALA A 160 -22.91 -4.51 4.54
N LEU A 161 -24.07 -3.87 4.61
CA LEU A 161 -25.11 -4.16 5.61
C LEU A 161 -25.63 -5.59 5.48
N TRP A 162 -25.78 -6.10 4.26
CA TRP A 162 -26.18 -7.49 4.04
C TRP A 162 -25.19 -8.48 4.67
N TYR A 163 -23.87 -8.27 4.50
CA TYR A 163 -22.86 -9.15 5.09
C TYR A 163 -22.85 -9.08 6.62
N ILE A 164 -23.04 -7.90 7.21
CA ILE A 164 -23.12 -7.75 8.67
C ILE A 164 -24.37 -8.45 9.22
N ASN A 165 -25.53 -8.24 8.60
CA ASN A 165 -26.76 -8.93 9.00
C ASN A 165 -26.60 -10.46 8.88
N TYR A 166 -26.02 -10.95 7.76
CA TYR A 166 -25.77 -12.37 7.58
C TYR A 166 -24.86 -12.94 8.68
N SER A 167 -23.85 -12.16 9.09
CA SER A 167 -22.94 -12.55 10.17
C SER A 167 -23.65 -12.64 11.52
N ILE A 168 -24.52 -11.68 11.83
CA ILE A 168 -25.33 -11.66 13.06
C ILE A 168 -26.34 -12.82 13.07
N ASP A 169 -27.09 -12.97 11.99
CA ASP A 169 -28.19 -13.96 11.89
C ASP A 169 -27.68 -15.42 11.97
N ASN A 170 -26.40 -15.65 11.61
CA ASN A 170 -25.76 -16.96 11.63
C ASN A 170 -24.74 -17.13 12.77
N ASP A 171 -24.69 -16.20 13.72
CA ASP A 171 -23.78 -16.22 14.85
C ASP A 171 -22.31 -16.44 14.44
N LEU A 172 -21.88 -15.78 13.35
CA LEU A 172 -20.53 -15.90 12.83
C LEU A 172 -19.55 -15.01 13.63
N PRO A 173 -18.26 -15.41 13.72
CA PRO A 173 -17.27 -14.63 14.46
C PRO A 173 -17.10 -13.22 13.86
N SER A 174 -17.07 -12.23 14.70
CA SER A 174 -16.75 -10.85 14.34
C SER A 174 -15.26 -10.56 14.33
N PHE A 175 -14.46 -11.46 14.92
CA PHE A 175 -13.05 -11.28 15.18
C PHE A 175 -12.31 -12.62 15.09
N VAL A 176 -11.03 -12.59 14.74
CA VAL A 176 -10.13 -13.71 14.93
C VAL A 176 -9.48 -13.52 16.30
N ASN A 177 -9.56 -14.50 17.18
CA ASN A 177 -9.21 -14.40 18.61
C ASN A 177 -7.81 -13.84 18.94
N GLU A 178 -6.89 -13.82 17.98
CA GLU A 178 -5.52 -13.32 18.15
C GLU A 178 -5.34 -11.89 17.57
N LEU A 179 -6.34 -11.36 16.88
CA LEU A 179 -6.21 -10.10 16.16
C LEU A 179 -6.32 -8.87 17.07
N SER A 180 -7.08 -8.96 18.16
CA SER A 180 -7.23 -7.86 19.13
C SER A 180 -5.91 -7.41 19.77
N ASP A 181 -4.96 -8.34 19.90
CA ASP A 181 -3.66 -8.11 20.52
C ASP A 181 -2.57 -7.83 19.49
N SER A 182 -2.92 -7.83 18.19
CA SER A 182 -1.98 -7.55 17.09
C SER A 182 -1.70 -6.06 17.02
N LEU A 183 -0.48 -5.65 17.31
CA LEU A 183 -0.01 -4.27 17.12
C LEU A 183 -0.11 -3.82 15.66
N GLU A 184 0.10 -4.73 14.71
CA GLU A 184 -0.02 -4.45 13.29
C GLU A 184 -1.45 -4.06 12.92
N PHE A 185 -2.45 -4.81 13.37
CA PHE A 185 -3.85 -4.49 13.12
C PHE A 185 -4.28 -3.17 13.76
N GLN A 186 -3.81 -2.91 14.99
CA GLN A 186 -4.07 -1.65 15.69
C GLN A 186 -3.52 -0.47 14.89
N ASP A 187 -2.27 -0.53 14.43
CA ASP A 187 -1.63 0.52 13.63
C ASP A 187 -2.37 0.79 12.31
N LEU A 188 -2.80 -0.27 11.61
CA LEU A 188 -3.57 -0.14 10.37
C LEU A 188 -4.91 0.55 10.62
N VAL A 189 -5.65 0.11 11.63
CA VAL A 189 -6.95 0.71 11.96
C VAL A 189 -6.82 2.16 12.42
N GLU A 190 -5.82 2.51 13.23
CA GLU A 190 -5.61 3.89 13.67
C GLU A 190 -5.26 4.82 12.50
N LYS A 191 -4.49 4.36 11.50
CA LYS A 191 -4.25 5.11 10.27
C LYS A 191 -5.56 5.39 9.53
N VAL A 192 -6.42 4.39 9.38
CA VAL A 192 -7.72 4.57 8.72
C VAL A 192 -8.63 5.50 9.53
N LYS A 193 -8.71 5.32 10.85
CA LYS A 193 -9.48 6.17 11.75
C LYS A 193 -9.07 7.64 11.70
N SER A 194 -7.79 7.93 11.47
CA SER A 194 -7.29 9.30 11.33
C SER A 194 -7.78 10.01 10.06
N HIS A 195 -8.26 9.28 9.05
CA HIS A 195 -8.71 9.81 7.76
C HIS A 195 -10.23 9.69 7.55
N TRP A 196 -10.85 8.71 8.17
CA TRP A 196 -12.30 8.53 8.07
C TRP A 196 -13.02 9.37 9.12
N ALA A 197 -14.19 9.92 8.78
CA ALA A 197 -14.99 10.77 9.66
C ALA A 197 -16.45 10.30 9.75
N GLY A 198 -17.21 10.84 10.71
CA GLY A 198 -18.63 10.58 10.84
C GLY A 198 -18.95 9.10 11.05
N ASN A 199 -19.99 8.62 10.37
CA ASN A 199 -20.44 7.24 10.50
C ASN A 199 -19.45 6.23 9.88
N LYS A 200 -18.61 6.64 8.94
CA LYS A 200 -17.53 5.80 8.39
C LYS A 200 -16.45 5.53 9.45
N TYR A 201 -16.09 6.54 10.24
CA TYR A 201 -15.22 6.36 11.42
C TYR A 201 -15.86 5.41 12.45
N MET A 202 -17.14 5.60 12.77
CA MET A 202 -17.85 4.73 13.72
C MET A 202 -17.86 3.27 13.26
N PHE A 203 -17.98 3.04 11.95
CA PHE A 203 -17.94 1.70 11.39
C PHE A 203 -16.58 1.02 11.60
N ILE A 204 -15.47 1.67 11.25
CA ILE A 204 -14.14 1.06 11.41
C ILE A 204 -13.74 0.90 12.88
N ASP A 205 -14.19 1.80 13.77
CA ASP A 205 -14.02 1.66 15.21
C ASP A 205 -14.80 0.45 15.75
N ALA A 206 -16.01 0.21 15.26
CA ALA A 206 -16.80 -0.97 15.58
C ALA A 206 -16.17 -2.26 15.07
N VAL A 207 -15.50 -2.22 13.89
CA VAL A 207 -14.70 -3.34 13.36
C VAL A 207 -13.54 -3.64 14.30
N TYR A 208 -12.82 -2.61 14.75
CA TYR A 208 -11.72 -2.76 15.71
C TYR A 208 -12.17 -3.41 17.03
N CYS A 209 -13.36 -3.02 17.51
CA CYS A 209 -13.95 -3.59 18.73
C CYS A 209 -14.62 -4.96 18.53
N GLY A 210 -14.71 -5.48 17.31
CA GLY A 210 -15.45 -6.72 17.01
C GLY A 210 -16.95 -6.63 17.28
N ASN A 211 -17.54 -5.44 17.29
CA ASN A 211 -18.94 -5.20 17.66
C ASN A 211 -19.85 -5.13 16.42
N GLN A 212 -20.45 -6.26 16.05
CA GLN A 212 -21.30 -6.37 14.85
C GLN A 212 -22.55 -5.47 14.91
N GLU A 213 -23.18 -5.31 16.07
CA GLU A 213 -24.35 -4.43 16.22
C GLU A 213 -23.96 -2.95 16.02
N ALA A 214 -22.81 -2.54 16.50
CA ALA A 214 -22.30 -1.19 16.25
C ALA A 214 -21.92 -1.00 14.77
N MET A 215 -21.33 -2.02 14.09
CA MET A 215 -21.07 -1.98 12.64
C MET A 215 -22.38 -1.79 11.86
N LYS A 216 -23.42 -2.59 12.19
CA LYS A 216 -24.76 -2.49 11.59
C LYS A 216 -25.32 -1.09 11.74
N LYS A 217 -25.30 -0.55 12.97
CA LYS A 217 -25.81 0.78 13.28
C LYS A 217 -25.12 1.86 12.45
N ALA A 218 -23.81 1.81 12.35
CA ALA A 218 -23.04 2.76 11.56
C ALA A 218 -23.42 2.70 10.07
N LEU A 219 -23.59 1.51 9.50
CA LEU A 219 -24.02 1.33 8.12
C LEU A 219 -25.43 1.85 7.87
N GLU A 220 -26.38 1.57 8.78
CA GLU A 220 -27.75 2.10 8.68
C GLU A 220 -27.77 3.64 8.66
N LEU A 221 -26.93 4.28 9.49
CA LEU A 221 -26.81 5.74 9.50
C LEU A 221 -26.18 6.28 8.22
N MET A 222 -25.14 5.62 7.66
CA MET A 222 -24.55 6.01 6.38
C MET A 222 -25.56 5.88 5.22
N ILE A 223 -26.38 4.84 5.22
CA ILE A 223 -27.44 4.65 4.23
C ILE A 223 -28.48 5.76 4.35
N LEU A 224 -28.91 6.08 5.57
CA LEU A 224 -29.89 7.13 5.82
C LEU A 224 -29.39 8.51 5.36
N GLU A 225 -28.11 8.80 5.53
CA GLU A 225 -27.47 10.04 5.04
C GLU A 225 -27.52 10.17 3.52
N LEU A 226 -27.42 9.04 2.77
CA LEU A 226 -27.50 9.06 1.32
C LEU A 226 -28.95 9.09 0.78
N GLU A 227 -29.92 8.68 1.58
CA GLU A 227 -31.33 8.68 1.19
C GLU A 227 -32.06 9.99 1.60
N ALA A 228 -31.40 10.89 2.34
CA ALA A 228 -31.94 12.18 2.80
C ALA A 228 -31.76 13.29 1.76
#